data_8506d6fe4ffca6d24aecb41533ae46aa
#
_entry.id   8506d6fe4ffca6d24aecb41533ae46aa
#
_cell.length_a   1.000
_cell.length_b   1.000
_cell.length_c   1.000
_cell.angle_alpha   90.00
_cell.angle_beta   90.00
_cell.angle_gamma   90.00
#
_symmetry.space_group_name_H-M   'P 1'
#
loop_
_entity.id
_entity.type
_entity.pdbx_description
1 polymer ?
#
loop_
_entity_poly.entity_id
_entity_poly.type
_entity_poly.pdbx_seq_one_letter_code
_entity_poly.pdbx_strand_id
1 'polypeptide(L)'
;THLQQFYPFQKMEMPFLALLAENCETNYFRAGEVILDVTETAPELFIIVKQGLVESLRGAKDPAHLKSSFEYEDGDAFPFGPLISNQPNTSQFIAITDCFVYQVPASIFHQLREESAVFKGFCVARLASLLEESKRIIQGHHVNRQSDEQPLSLELGSVIKREVITCGPQTPLKEVLKILAETYIGSMAIVNEDKQPLGIFTLNDVLRRVAIPQVELDSPIAEFMTTNPIALYADDLAYEAALIMAKHGFR
;
A
#
# COMPACT_ATOMS: atom_id res chain seq x y z
N THR A 1 3.08 -26.88 14.12
CA THR A 1 1.76 -26.35 13.73
C THR A 1 1.64 -26.32 12.20
N HIS A 2 0.41 -26.39 11.66
CA HIS A 2 0.16 -26.32 10.22
C HIS A 2 0.75 -25.02 9.60
N LEU A 3 0.66 -23.90 10.30
CA LEU A 3 1.21 -22.61 9.87
C LEU A 3 2.72 -22.63 9.58
N GLN A 4 3.49 -23.49 10.27
CA GLN A 4 4.94 -23.61 10.05
C GLN A 4 5.34 -24.19 8.68
N GLN A 5 4.39 -24.61 7.86
CA GLN A 5 4.63 -25.04 6.48
C GLN A 5 4.72 -23.86 5.52
N PHE A 6 4.25 -22.68 5.91
CA PHE A 6 4.13 -21.51 5.06
C PHE A 6 4.98 -20.33 5.56
N TYR A 7 5.50 -19.56 4.61
CA TYR A 7 6.16 -18.31 4.91
C TYR A 7 5.11 -17.23 5.26
N PRO A 8 5.31 -16.37 6.28
CA PRO A 8 6.51 -16.19 7.11
C PRO A 8 6.59 -17.13 8.33
N PHE A 9 5.53 -17.85 8.65
CA PHE A 9 5.35 -18.58 9.91
C PHE A 9 6.42 -19.63 10.15
N GLN A 10 6.97 -20.24 9.09
CA GLN A 10 8.07 -21.21 9.19
C GLN A 10 9.38 -20.61 9.74
N LYS A 11 9.56 -19.29 9.60
CA LYS A 11 10.78 -18.57 10.04
C LYS A 11 10.53 -17.70 11.28
N MET A 12 9.28 -17.61 11.76
CA MET A 12 8.96 -16.81 12.94
C MET A 12 9.51 -17.48 14.22
N GLU A 13 9.88 -16.63 15.15
CA GLU A 13 10.35 -17.01 16.47
C GLU A 13 9.23 -17.73 17.26
N MET A 14 9.59 -18.76 18.02
CA MET A 14 8.63 -19.61 18.73
C MET A 14 7.64 -18.85 19.63
N PRO A 15 8.02 -17.79 20.38
CA PRO A 15 7.08 -17.03 21.21
C PRO A 15 5.96 -16.39 20.39
N PHE A 16 6.26 -15.88 19.20
CA PHE A 16 5.27 -15.24 18.32
C PHE A 16 4.37 -16.24 17.61
N LEU A 17 4.90 -17.44 17.29
CA LEU A 17 4.07 -18.54 16.80
C LEU A 17 3.10 -19.06 17.87
N ALA A 18 3.53 -19.11 19.12
CA ALA A 18 2.67 -19.45 20.25
C ALA A 18 1.57 -18.40 20.44
N LEU A 19 1.95 -17.11 20.47
CA LEU A 19 1.00 -15.99 20.55
C LEU A 19 -0.07 -16.07 19.44
N LEU A 20 0.36 -16.33 18.21
CA LEU A 20 -0.56 -16.49 17.08
C LEU A 20 -1.49 -17.69 17.27
N ALA A 21 -0.95 -18.83 17.66
CA ALA A 21 -1.71 -20.08 17.84
C ALA A 21 -2.73 -20.01 18.99
N GLU A 22 -2.40 -19.30 20.07
CA GLU A 22 -3.27 -19.11 21.23
C GLU A 22 -4.42 -18.14 20.97
N ASN A 23 -4.27 -17.24 19.99
CA ASN A 23 -5.23 -16.19 19.68
C ASN A 23 -5.89 -16.35 18.30
N CYS A 24 -5.73 -17.51 17.64
CA CYS A 24 -6.40 -17.77 16.38
C CYS A 24 -7.57 -18.75 16.55
N GLU A 25 -8.67 -18.46 15.87
CA GLU A 25 -9.81 -19.37 15.75
C GLU A 25 -9.85 -19.97 14.35
N THR A 26 -10.24 -21.26 14.26
CA THR A 26 -10.43 -21.90 12.96
C THR A 26 -11.90 -21.87 12.60
N ASN A 27 -12.20 -21.25 11.43
CA ASN A 27 -13.55 -21.17 10.90
C ASN A 27 -13.65 -21.83 9.51
N TYR A 28 -14.85 -22.34 9.21
CA TYR A 28 -15.18 -22.98 7.95
C TYR A 28 -16.18 -22.13 7.17
N PHE A 29 -15.92 -22.01 5.86
CA PHE A 29 -16.80 -21.30 4.91
C PHE A 29 -17.05 -22.21 3.71
N ARG A 30 -18.30 -22.28 3.27
CA ARG A 30 -18.67 -23.00 2.05
C ARG A 30 -18.32 -22.20 0.82
N ALA A 31 -18.15 -22.89 -0.29
CA ALA A 31 -18.02 -22.24 -1.59
C ALA A 31 -19.15 -21.22 -1.83
N GLY A 32 -18.80 -20.00 -2.19
CA GLY A 32 -19.69 -18.85 -2.39
C GLY A 32 -19.97 -18.01 -1.14
N GLU A 33 -19.54 -18.42 0.04
CA GLU A 33 -19.74 -17.61 1.26
C GLU A 33 -18.71 -16.49 1.35
N VAL A 34 -19.13 -15.34 1.89
CA VAL A 34 -18.29 -14.18 2.15
C VAL A 34 -17.52 -14.40 3.44
N ILE A 35 -16.19 -14.38 3.36
CA ILE A 35 -15.28 -14.52 4.50
C ILE A 35 -15.07 -13.17 5.17
N LEU A 36 -14.86 -12.12 4.37
CA LEU A 36 -14.69 -10.74 4.83
C LEU A 36 -15.34 -9.79 3.82
N ASP A 37 -16.17 -8.88 4.31
CA ASP A 37 -16.88 -7.92 3.48
C ASP A 37 -16.19 -6.55 3.50
N VAL A 38 -16.69 -5.65 2.66
CA VAL A 38 -16.35 -4.22 2.67
C VAL A 38 -16.82 -3.63 4.01
N THR A 39 -15.95 -2.83 4.63
CA THR A 39 -16.23 -2.21 5.93
C THR A 39 -16.11 -0.68 5.85
N GLU A 40 -16.76 0.03 6.77
CA GLU A 40 -16.59 1.48 6.94
C GLU A 40 -15.43 1.84 7.88
N THR A 41 -14.94 0.86 8.62
CA THR A 41 -13.82 0.97 9.56
C THR A 41 -12.70 0.02 9.17
N ALA A 42 -11.56 0.13 9.83
CA ALA A 42 -10.48 -0.84 9.69
C ALA A 42 -10.96 -2.26 10.09
N PRO A 43 -10.49 -3.31 9.40
CA PRO A 43 -10.87 -4.68 9.73
C PRO A 43 -10.41 -5.07 11.13
N GLU A 44 -11.24 -5.81 11.83
CA GLU A 44 -10.95 -6.33 13.18
C GLU A 44 -10.23 -7.68 13.14
N LEU A 45 -10.17 -8.32 11.99
CA LEU A 45 -9.62 -9.65 11.80
C LEU A 45 -8.56 -9.68 10.70
N PHE A 46 -7.49 -10.42 10.96
CA PHE A 46 -6.50 -10.89 10.01
C PHE A 46 -6.81 -12.36 9.70
N ILE A 47 -6.99 -12.68 8.43
CA ILE A 47 -7.41 -14.01 7.97
C ILE A 47 -6.23 -14.71 7.30
N ILE A 48 -6.00 -15.97 7.62
CA ILE A 48 -5.01 -16.83 6.98
C ILE A 48 -5.75 -18.05 6.41
N VAL A 49 -5.59 -18.32 5.12
CA VAL A 49 -6.18 -19.48 4.47
C VAL A 49 -5.45 -20.73 4.97
N LYS A 50 -6.18 -21.61 5.63
CA LYS A 50 -5.66 -22.90 6.08
C LYS A 50 -5.74 -23.94 4.98
N GLN A 51 -6.87 -23.93 4.25
CA GLN A 51 -7.15 -24.82 3.15
C GLN A 51 -8.27 -24.25 2.30
N GLY A 52 -8.11 -24.27 0.98
CA GLY A 52 -9.11 -23.86 0.00
C GLY A 52 -8.65 -22.68 -0.84
N LEU A 53 -9.55 -22.14 -1.65
CA LEU A 53 -9.31 -21.02 -2.56
C LEU A 53 -10.27 -19.87 -2.24
N VAL A 54 -9.72 -18.68 -2.05
CA VAL A 54 -10.45 -17.45 -1.77
C VAL A 54 -10.16 -16.43 -2.87
N GLU A 55 -11.17 -15.70 -3.33
CA GLU A 55 -11.04 -14.62 -4.30
C GLU A 55 -11.37 -13.28 -3.64
N SER A 56 -10.59 -12.25 -3.94
CA SER A 56 -10.96 -10.88 -3.59
C SER A 56 -11.63 -10.18 -4.77
N LEU A 57 -12.74 -9.50 -4.50
CA LEU A 57 -13.50 -8.72 -5.46
C LEU A 57 -13.46 -7.24 -5.07
N ARG A 58 -13.09 -6.39 -5.99
CA ARG A 58 -13.01 -4.94 -5.79
C ARG A 58 -14.15 -4.23 -6.53
N GLY A 59 -14.71 -3.19 -5.90
CA GLY A 59 -15.82 -2.40 -6.51
C GLY A 59 -17.20 -2.76 -5.99
N ALA A 60 -17.30 -3.35 -4.81
CA ALA A 60 -18.49 -3.97 -4.20
C ALA A 60 -19.72 -3.07 -4.01
N LYS A 61 -19.75 -1.82 -4.44
CA LYS A 61 -20.99 -1.01 -4.43
C LYS A 61 -21.92 -1.30 -5.61
N ASP A 62 -21.42 -1.96 -6.66
CA ASP A 62 -22.23 -2.37 -7.83
C ASP A 62 -21.84 -3.80 -8.24
N PRO A 63 -22.72 -4.79 -7.99
CA PRO A 63 -22.47 -6.19 -8.34
C PRO A 63 -22.14 -6.42 -9.84
N ALA A 64 -22.60 -5.54 -10.72
CA ALA A 64 -22.34 -5.63 -12.16
C ALA A 64 -20.91 -5.22 -12.55
N HIS A 65 -20.17 -4.57 -11.66
CA HIS A 65 -18.83 -4.06 -11.89
C HIS A 65 -17.76 -4.68 -10.98
N LEU A 66 -18.09 -5.78 -10.29
CA LEU A 66 -17.12 -6.55 -9.51
C LEU A 66 -16.01 -7.08 -10.43
N LYS A 67 -14.78 -6.72 -10.13
CA LYS A 67 -13.60 -7.25 -10.81
C LYS A 67 -12.82 -8.10 -9.83
N SER A 68 -12.57 -9.35 -10.21
CA SER A 68 -11.56 -10.18 -9.55
C SER A 68 -10.26 -9.42 -9.45
N SER A 69 -9.69 -9.38 -8.26
CA SER A 69 -8.41 -8.72 -8.02
C SER A 69 -7.31 -9.73 -7.74
N PHE A 70 -7.55 -10.68 -6.86
CA PHE A 70 -6.55 -11.65 -6.41
C PHE A 70 -7.19 -12.96 -5.95
N GLU A 71 -6.45 -14.03 -6.15
CA GLU A 71 -6.73 -15.35 -5.55
C GLU A 71 -5.79 -15.59 -4.38
N TYR A 72 -6.29 -16.24 -3.34
CA TYR A 72 -5.57 -16.59 -2.12
C TYR A 72 -5.69 -18.10 -1.91
N GLU A 73 -4.54 -18.75 -1.84
CA GLU A 73 -4.41 -20.21 -1.65
C GLU A 73 -3.96 -20.55 -0.22
N ASP A 74 -3.75 -21.83 0.05
CA ASP A 74 -3.27 -22.34 1.33
C ASP A 74 -2.01 -21.60 1.80
N GLY A 75 -2.05 -21.02 3.00
CA GLY A 75 -0.98 -20.23 3.59
C GLY A 75 -1.02 -18.73 3.26
N ASP A 76 -1.79 -18.31 2.28
CA ASP A 76 -2.00 -16.90 2.01
C ASP A 76 -2.84 -16.22 3.11
N ALA A 77 -2.71 -14.90 3.19
CA ALA A 77 -3.43 -14.12 4.21
C ALA A 77 -3.92 -12.77 3.69
N PHE A 78 -4.97 -12.24 4.34
CA PHE A 78 -5.62 -10.97 4.01
C PHE A 78 -6.39 -10.40 5.22
N PRO A 79 -6.84 -9.12 5.21
CA PRO A 79 -6.47 -8.04 4.31
C PRO A 79 -5.23 -7.28 4.84
N PHE A 80 -4.10 -7.32 4.16
CA PHE A 80 -2.87 -6.65 4.64
C PHE A 80 -2.96 -5.12 4.58
N GLY A 81 -3.32 -4.57 3.42
CA GLY A 81 -3.36 -3.13 3.20
C GLY A 81 -4.21 -2.39 4.24
N PRO A 82 -5.49 -2.74 4.39
CA PRO A 82 -6.38 -2.15 5.38
C PRO A 82 -5.88 -2.27 6.83
N LEU A 83 -5.34 -3.43 7.23
CA LEU A 83 -4.80 -3.62 8.59
C LEU A 83 -3.55 -2.77 8.83
N ILE A 84 -2.63 -2.71 7.87
CA ILE A 84 -1.39 -1.92 8.02
C ILE A 84 -1.70 -0.43 8.06
N SER A 85 -2.60 0.06 7.19
CA SER A 85 -2.93 1.48 7.07
C SER A 85 -3.99 1.96 8.06
N ASN A 86 -4.61 1.04 8.79
CA ASN A 86 -5.76 1.31 9.66
C ASN A 86 -6.91 2.02 8.90
N GLN A 87 -7.20 1.53 7.68
CA GLN A 87 -8.22 2.08 6.79
C GLN A 87 -9.34 1.07 6.54
N PRO A 88 -10.52 1.51 6.09
CA PRO A 88 -11.60 0.63 5.70
C PRO A 88 -11.18 -0.42 4.68
N ASN A 89 -11.73 -1.63 4.79
CA ASN A 89 -11.58 -2.66 3.79
C ASN A 89 -12.49 -2.37 2.58
N THR A 90 -11.91 -2.24 1.39
CA THR A 90 -12.62 -1.91 0.15
C THR A 90 -12.83 -3.10 -0.79
N SER A 91 -12.44 -4.30 -0.36
CA SER A 91 -12.58 -5.54 -1.13
C SER A 91 -13.44 -6.53 -0.38
N GLN A 92 -14.24 -7.30 -1.12
CA GLN A 92 -14.97 -8.44 -0.58
C GLN A 92 -14.13 -9.71 -0.84
N PHE A 93 -14.02 -10.59 0.15
CA PHE A 93 -13.30 -11.85 0.06
C PHE A 93 -14.30 -13.01 0.13
N ILE A 94 -14.33 -13.83 -0.92
CA ILE A 94 -15.32 -14.90 -1.11
C ILE A 94 -14.61 -16.25 -1.22
N ALA A 95 -15.10 -17.26 -0.55
CA ALA A 95 -14.65 -18.64 -0.69
C ALA A 95 -15.04 -19.17 -2.08
N ILE A 96 -14.07 -19.54 -2.92
CA ILE A 96 -14.32 -20.16 -4.23
C ILE A 96 -14.55 -21.67 -4.08
N THR A 97 -13.82 -22.28 -3.17
CA THR A 97 -14.04 -23.67 -2.73
C THR A 97 -14.45 -23.66 -1.27
N ASP A 98 -14.80 -24.81 -0.72
CA ASP A 98 -14.92 -24.97 0.73
C ASP A 98 -13.59 -24.62 1.39
N CYS A 99 -13.60 -23.66 2.32
CA CYS A 99 -12.41 -23.10 2.93
C CYS A 99 -12.39 -23.29 4.44
N PHE A 100 -11.22 -23.66 4.96
CA PHE A 100 -10.88 -23.48 6.36
C PHE A 100 -9.94 -22.28 6.47
N VAL A 101 -10.20 -21.37 7.41
CA VAL A 101 -9.37 -20.20 7.65
C VAL A 101 -9.03 -20.08 9.14
N TYR A 102 -7.88 -19.48 9.43
CA TYR A 102 -7.55 -18.97 10.74
C TYR A 102 -7.96 -17.50 10.82
N GLN A 103 -8.75 -17.16 11.83
CA GLN A 103 -9.13 -15.79 12.14
C GLN A 103 -8.31 -15.32 13.33
N VAL A 104 -7.56 -14.25 13.16
CA VAL A 104 -6.66 -13.66 14.15
C VAL A 104 -7.12 -12.23 14.43
N PRO A 105 -7.29 -11.82 15.70
CA PRO A 105 -7.63 -10.44 16.03
C PRO A 105 -6.60 -9.45 15.48
N ALA A 106 -7.07 -8.29 14.99
CA ALA A 106 -6.19 -7.24 14.47
C ALA A 106 -5.16 -6.75 15.50
N SER A 107 -5.49 -6.79 16.79
CA SER A 107 -4.55 -6.46 17.87
C SER A 107 -3.32 -7.36 17.87
N ILE A 108 -3.52 -8.66 17.64
CA ILE A 108 -2.42 -9.64 17.56
C ILE A 108 -1.60 -9.41 16.27
N PHE A 109 -2.26 -9.13 15.14
CA PHE A 109 -1.56 -8.75 13.91
C PHE A 109 -0.64 -7.53 14.14
N HIS A 110 -1.12 -6.48 14.81
CA HIS A 110 -0.34 -5.29 15.10
C HIS A 110 0.82 -5.59 16.06
N GLN A 111 0.58 -6.39 17.11
CA GLN A 111 1.64 -6.81 18.02
C GLN A 111 2.74 -7.60 17.29
N LEU A 112 2.37 -8.59 16.48
CA LEU A 112 3.33 -9.38 15.69
C LEU A 112 4.13 -8.49 14.72
N ARG A 113 3.48 -7.51 14.09
CA ARG A 113 4.15 -6.57 13.19
C ARG A 113 5.18 -5.69 13.91
N GLU A 114 4.96 -5.34 15.16
CA GLU A 114 5.87 -4.49 15.92
C GLU A 114 7.01 -5.28 16.56
N GLU A 115 6.73 -6.46 17.06
CA GLU A 115 7.65 -7.23 17.89
C GLU A 115 8.43 -8.30 17.12
N SER A 116 7.86 -8.93 16.08
CA SER A 116 8.55 -9.95 15.27
C SER A 116 9.20 -9.33 14.04
N ALA A 117 10.53 -9.40 13.95
CA ALA A 117 11.27 -8.91 12.79
C ALA A 117 10.91 -9.67 11.50
N VAL A 118 10.65 -10.97 11.61
CA VAL A 118 10.25 -11.82 10.47
C VAL A 118 8.86 -11.45 9.97
N PHE A 119 7.90 -11.28 10.88
CA PHE A 119 6.53 -10.90 10.49
C PHE A 119 6.46 -9.47 9.96
N LYS A 120 7.22 -8.55 10.53
CA LYS A 120 7.38 -7.18 10.03
C LYS A 120 7.89 -7.19 8.60
N GLY A 121 8.98 -7.92 8.33
CA GLY A 121 9.54 -8.06 6.98
C GLY A 121 8.53 -8.66 5.98
N PHE A 122 7.76 -9.63 6.40
CA PHE A 122 6.70 -10.21 5.58
C PHE A 122 5.58 -9.22 5.24
N CYS A 123 5.06 -8.47 6.22
CA CYS A 123 4.04 -7.45 5.99
C CYS A 123 4.50 -6.41 4.95
N VAL A 124 5.76 -6.06 5.02
CA VAL A 124 6.44 -5.16 4.11
C VAL A 124 6.50 -5.73 2.70
N ALA A 125 7.02 -6.94 2.55
CA ALA A 125 7.12 -7.62 1.26
C ALA A 125 5.73 -7.79 0.60
N ARG A 126 4.71 -8.13 1.40
CA ARG A 126 3.35 -8.30 0.90
C ARG A 126 2.73 -6.98 0.45
N LEU A 127 2.95 -5.89 1.19
CA LEU A 127 2.46 -4.57 0.80
C LEU A 127 3.07 -4.11 -0.53
N ALA A 128 4.36 -4.34 -0.74
CA ALA A 128 5.01 -4.02 -2.00
C ALA A 128 4.47 -4.85 -3.16
N SER A 129 4.28 -6.15 -2.96
CA SER A 129 3.67 -7.02 -3.96
C SER A 129 2.29 -6.51 -4.37
N LEU A 130 1.45 -6.10 -3.42
CA LEU A 130 0.13 -5.53 -3.69
C LEU A 130 0.19 -4.20 -4.46
N LEU A 131 1.18 -3.34 -4.15
CA LEU A 131 1.40 -2.08 -4.86
C LEU A 131 1.88 -2.31 -6.31
N GLU A 132 2.80 -3.24 -6.52
CA GLU A 132 3.30 -3.64 -7.84
C GLU A 132 2.16 -4.21 -8.71
N GLU A 133 1.34 -5.09 -8.15
CA GLU A 133 0.23 -5.71 -8.85
C GLU A 133 -0.89 -4.70 -9.17
N SER A 134 -1.16 -3.75 -8.27
CA SER A 134 -2.06 -2.63 -8.55
C SER A 134 -1.57 -1.77 -9.71
N LYS A 135 -0.25 -1.55 -9.84
CA LYS A 135 0.33 -0.85 -10.99
C LYS A 135 0.16 -1.64 -12.28
N ARG A 136 0.34 -2.96 -12.27
CA ARG A 136 0.18 -3.85 -13.44
C ARG A 136 -1.27 -3.86 -13.94
N ILE A 137 -2.24 -3.91 -13.05
CA ILE A 137 -3.68 -3.86 -13.40
C ILE A 137 -4.02 -2.53 -14.07
N ILE A 138 -3.47 -1.40 -13.58
CA ILE A 138 -3.70 -0.07 -14.15
C ILE A 138 -3.03 0.07 -15.53
N GLN A 139 -1.88 -0.59 -15.76
CA GLN A 139 -1.12 -0.50 -17.01
C GLN A 139 -1.53 -1.51 -18.07
N GLY A 140 -2.49 -2.40 -17.81
CA GLY A 140 -3.08 -3.31 -18.80
C GLY A 140 -2.14 -4.38 -19.37
N HIS A 141 -1.03 -4.69 -18.72
CA HIS A 141 -0.08 -5.68 -19.18
C HIS A 141 -0.15 -6.97 -18.35
N HIS A 142 -0.71 -8.01 -18.96
CA HIS A 142 -0.50 -9.38 -18.52
C HIS A 142 0.93 -9.81 -18.88
N VAL A 143 1.80 -9.93 -17.90
CA VAL A 143 3.09 -10.62 -18.04
C VAL A 143 3.26 -11.62 -16.91
N ASN A 144 3.59 -12.85 -17.33
CA ASN A 144 3.83 -14.07 -16.59
C ASN A 144 4.51 -13.89 -15.21
N ARG A 145 3.95 -14.64 -14.25
CA ARG A 145 4.59 -14.93 -12.96
C ARG A 145 5.90 -15.69 -13.19
N GLN A 146 7.00 -15.04 -12.93
CA GLN A 146 8.24 -15.67 -12.45
C GLN A 146 9.04 -14.61 -11.69
N SER A 147 9.13 -14.82 -10.39
CA SER A 147 10.18 -14.45 -9.44
C SER A 147 11.12 -13.30 -9.83
N ASP A 148 10.88 -12.11 -9.25
CA ASP A 148 11.98 -11.28 -8.77
C ASP A 148 11.58 -10.73 -7.41
N GLU A 149 11.96 -11.44 -6.37
CA GLU A 149 12.02 -10.96 -5.00
C GLU A 149 13.10 -9.88 -4.94
N GLN A 150 12.78 -8.66 -5.39
CA GLN A 150 13.60 -7.52 -5.03
C GLN A 150 13.25 -7.14 -3.60
N PRO A 151 14.16 -7.30 -2.66
CA PRO A 151 13.87 -7.07 -1.27
C PRO A 151 13.58 -5.58 -1.06
N LEU A 152 12.44 -5.27 -0.46
CA LEU A 152 12.12 -3.93 0.07
C LEU A 152 13.06 -3.50 1.20
N SER A 153 14.04 -4.31 1.53
CA SER A 153 15.20 -3.97 2.33
C SER A 153 16.24 -3.13 1.56
N LEU A 154 15.95 -2.73 0.31
CA LEU A 154 16.81 -1.82 -0.44
C LEU A 154 16.66 -0.40 0.10
N GLU A 155 17.78 0.30 0.22
CA GLU A 155 17.81 1.73 0.48
C GLU A 155 17.13 2.50 -0.67
N LEU A 156 16.38 3.53 -0.35
CA LEU A 156 15.67 4.37 -1.33
C LEU A 156 16.61 4.92 -2.39
N GLY A 157 17.83 5.29 -2.02
CA GLY A 157 18.85 5.80 -2.95
C GLY A 157 19.20 4.82 -4.06
N SER A 158 19.12 3.50 -3.81
CA SER A 158 19.38 2.48 -4.84
C SER A 158 18.19 2.28 -5.81
N VAL A 159 16.98 2.68 -5.40
CA VAL A 159 15.76 2.56 -6.20
C VAL A 159 15.51 3.80 -7.06
N ILE A 160 15.98 4.97 -6.63
CA ILE A 160 15.80 6.24 -7.33
C ILE A 160 16.73 6.27 -8.55
N LYS A 161 16.13 6.23 -9.75
CA LYS A 161 16.87 6.18 -11.02
C LYS A 161 16.89 7.51 -11.79
N ARG A 162 16.19 8.53 -11.29
CA ARG A 162 16.06 9.83 -11.98
C ARG A 162 16.38 10.96 -11.02
N GLU A 163 16.99 12.00 -11.54
CA GLU A 163 17.13 13.26 -10.82
C GLU A 163 15.76 13.87 -10.54
N VAL A 164 15.60 14.39 -9.33
CA VAL A 164 14.36 15.06 -8.93
C VAL A 164 14.31 16.44 -9.59
N ILE A 165 13.25 16.72 -10.31
CA ILE A 165 12.99 18.06 -10.85
C ILE A 165 12.44 18.92 -9.72
N THR A 166 13.13 20.01 -9.41
CA THR A 166 12.80 20.92 -8.31
C THR A 166 12.71 22.36 -8.80
N CYS A 167 12.03 23.19 -8.03
CA CYS A 167 12.04 24.64 -8.24
C CYS A 167 12.14 25.40 -6.91
N GLY A 168 12.45 26.68 -6.97
CA GLY A 168 12.46 27.56 -5.80
C GLY A 168 11.05 28.06 -5.45
N PRO A 169 10.85 28.57 -4.20
CA PRO A 169 9.53 29.00 -3.73
C PRO A 169 8.99 30.23 -4.48
N GLN A 170 9.85 31.03 -5.08
CA GLN A 170 9.49 32.24 -5.84
C GLN A 170 9.26 31.97 -7.34
N THR A 171 9.40 30.71 -7.79
CA THR A 171 9.13 30.34 -9.19
C THR A 171 7.67 30.62 -9.53
N PRO A 172 7.38 31.35 -10.65
CA PRO A 172 6.01 31.61 -11.05
C PRO A 172 5.24 30.32 -11.34
N LEU A 173 3.98 30.27 -10.93
CA LEU A 173 3.11 29.11 -11.10
C LEU A 173 3.04 28.64 -12.58
N LYS A 174 2.98 29.58 -13.55
CA LYS A 174 2.97 29.25 -14.99
C LYS A 174 4.19 28.43 -15.43
N GLU A 175 5.36 28.70 -14.86
CA GLU A 175 6.59 27.98 -15.17
C GLU A 175 6.54 26.56 -14.61
N VAL A 176 6.07 26.41 -13.36
CA VAL A 176 5.87 25.08 -12.75
C VAL A 176 4.88 24.24 -13.55
N LEU A 177 3.74 24.83 -13.96
CA LEU A 177 2.74 24.16 -14.78
C LEU A 177 3.31 23.71 -16.13
N LYS A 178 4.13 24.57 -16.76
CA LYS A 178 4.81 24.23 -18.01
C LYS A 178 5.77 23.04 -17.84
N ILE A 179 6.59 23.06 -16.79
CA ILE A 179 7.52 21.96 -16.49
C ILE A 179 6.74 20.65 -16.26
N LEU A 180 5.67 20.67 -15.43
CA LEU A 180 4.84 19.48 -15.19
C LEU A 180 4.26 18.90 -16.48
N ALA A 181 3.79 19.77 -17.38
CA ALA A 181 3.20 19.37 -18.64
C ALA A 181 4.24 18.80 -19.62
N GLU A 182 5.42 19.42 -19.74
CA GLU A 182 6.47 19.02 -20.68
C GLU A 182 7.22 17.76 -20.25
N THR A 183 7.38 17.56 -18.93
CA THR A 183 8.12 16.41 -18.38
C THR A 183 7.24 15.22 -18.01
N TYR A 184 5.92 15.38 -18.11
CA TYR A 184 4.92 14.34 -17.74
C TYR A 184 5.08 13.84 -16.30
N ILE A 185 5.54 14.70 -15.37
CA ILE A 185 5.62 14.37 -13.94
C ILE A 185 4.34 14.79 -13.21
N GLY A 186 3.97 14.00 -12.20
CA GLY A 186 2.74 14.25 -11.42
C GLY A 186 2.92 15.21 -10.25
N SER A 187 4.17 15.57 -9.92
CA SER A 187 4.47 16.44 -8.78
C SER A 187 5.82 17.14 -8.95
N MET A 188 5.96 18.31 -8.29
CA MET A 188 7.17 19.12 -8.22
C MET A 188 7.54 19.33 -6.76
N ALA A 189 8.81 19.07 -6.41
CA ALA A 189 9.34 19.44 -5.11
C ALA A 189 9.85 20.89 -5.12
N ILE A 190 9.44 21.65 -4.12
CA ILE A 190 9.88 23.03 -3.92
C ILE A 190 10.98 23.02 -2.85
N VAL A 191 12.14 23.55 -3.17
CA VAL A 191 13.32 23.50 -2.32
C VAL A 191 13.89 24.90 -2.07
N ASN A 192 14.63 25.05 -0.96
CA ASN A 192 15.42 26.25 -0.71
C ASN A 192 16.79 26.20 -1.45
N GLU A 193 17.62 27.22 -1.23
CA GLU A 193 18.96 27.32 -1.82
C GLU A 193 19.89 26.15 -1.41
N ASP A 194 19.68 25.59 -0.21
CA ASP A 194 20.40 24.43 0.32
C ASP A 194 19.81 23.09 -0.14
N LYS A 195 18.87 23.09 -1.11
CA LYS A 195 18.14 21.91 -1.63
C LYS A 195 17.30 21.18 -0.58
N GLN A 196 16.94 21.82 0.52
CA GLN A 196 16.04 21.24 1.51
C GLN A 196 14.58 21.40 1.05
N PRO A 197 13.73 20.37 1.22
CA PRO A 197 12.34 20.41 0.77
C PRO A 197 11.50 21.37 1.64
N LEU A 198 10.96 22.39 1.02
CA LEU A 198 10.02 23.36 1.63
C LEU A 198 8.57 22.93 1.43
N GLY A 199 8.28 22.33 0.28
CA GLY A 199 6.93 21.95 -0.08
C GLY A 199 6.87 21.00 -1.26
N ILE A 200 5.65 20.57 -1.56
CA ILE A 200 5.32 19.77 -2.75
C ILE A 200 4.09 20.35 -3.43
N PHE A 201 4.08 20.34 -4.76
CA PHE A 201 2.95 20.76 -5.58
C PHE A 201 2.62 19.66 -6.58
N THR A 202 1.35 19.25 -6.65
CA THR A 202 0.90 18.07 -7.41
C THR A 202 -0.16 18.44 -8.43
N LEU A 203 -0.45 17.55 -9.39
CA LEU A 203 -1.56 17.73 -10.35
C LEU A 203 -2.92 17.88 -9.64
N ASN A 204 -3.09 17.31 -8.46
CA ASN A 204 -4.30 17.52 -7.67
C ASN A 204 -4.39 18.94 -7.11
N ASP A 205 -3.25 19.55 -6.76
CA ASP A 205 -3.20 20.95 -6.34
C ASP A 205 -3.49 21.90 -7.51
N VAL A 206 -3.06 21.56 -8.73
CA VAL A 206 -3.42 22.32 -9.95
C VAL A 206 -4.94 22.42 -10.06
N LEU A 207 -5.66 21.31 -9.88
CA LEU A 207 -7.12 21.33 -9.97
C LEU A 207 -7.76 22.14 -8.84
N ARG A 208 -7.37 21.86 -7.59
CA ARG A 208 -8.04 22.40 -6.39
C ARG A 208 -7.65 23.84 -6.05
N ARG A 209 -6.37 24.19 -6.24
CA ARG A 209 -5.81 25.47 -5.79
C ARG A 209 -5.56 26.47 -6.91
N VAL A 210 -5.58 26.01 -8.17
CA VAL A 210 -5.30 26.87 -9.34
C VAL A 210 -6.51 26.97 -10.25
N ALA A 211 -6.98 25.86 -10.80
CA ALA A 211 -8.01 25.87 -11.84
C ALA A 211 -9.40 26.26 -11.31
N ILE A 212 -9.82 25.70 -10.16
CA ILE A 212 -11.13 26.02 -9.58
C ILE A 212 -11.17 27.47 -9.06
N PRO A 213 -10.19 27.98 -8.29
CA PRO A 213 -10.18 29.37 -7.84
C PRO A 213 -9.83 30.38 -8.93
N GLN A 214 -9.29 29.95 -10.08
CA GLN A 214 -8.86 30.81 -11.21
C GLN A 214 -7.82 31.84 -10.78
N VAL A 215 -6.75 31.37 -10.13
CA VAL A 215 -5.68 32.25 -9.61
C VAL A 215 -4.77 32.79 -10.71
N GLU A 216 -4.05 33.88 -10.41
CA GLU A 216 -3.07 34.46 -11.32
C GLU A 216 -1.84 33.55 -11.47
N LEU A 217 -1.48 33.25 -12.71
CA LEU A 217 -0.40 32.31 -13.02
C LEU A 217 1.01 32.91 -12.81
N ASP A 218 1.12 34.19 -12.61
CA ASP A 218 2.38 34.88 -12.28
C ASP A 218 2.72 34.85 -10.77
N SER A 219 1.77 34.39 -9.93
CA SER A 219 1.98 34.24 -8.49
C SER A 219 3.05 33.19 -8.17
N PRO A 220 3.81 33.36 -7.06
CA PRO A 220 4.85 32.40 -6.67
C PRO A 220 4.27 31.06 -6.22
N ILE A 221 4.94 29.97 -6.55
CA ILE A 221 4.48 28.61 -6.22
C ILE A 221 4.33 28.37 -4.72
N ALA A 222 5.06 29.12 -3.89
CA ALA A 222 4.97 29.04 -2.43
C ALA A 222 3.55 29.26 -1.89
N GLU A 223 2.70 30.01 -2.58
CA GLU A 223 1.30 30.25 -2.18
C GLU A 223 0.39 29.03 -2.40
N PHE A 224 0.79 28.11 -3.28
CA PHE A 224 -0.05 26.99 -3.74
C PHE A 224 0.49 25.62 -3.33
N MET A 225 1.75 25.53 -2.86
CA MET A 225 2.36 24.27 -2.45
C MET A 225 1.76 23.75 -1.13
N THR A 226 1.87 22.45 -0.91
CA THR A 226 1.68 21.84 0.41
C THR A 226 3.01 21.95 1.15
N THR A 227 3.02 22.67 2.27
CA THR A 227 4.21 22.90 3.10
C THR A 227 4.54 21.68 3.95
N ASN A 228 5.80 21.56 4.40
CA ASN A 228 6.28 20.48 5.26
C ASN A 228 5.94 19.10 4.69
N PRO A 229 6.42 18.77 3.48
CA PRO A 229 6.17 17.47 2.89
C PRO A 229 6.80 16.38 3.75
N ILE A 230 6.16 15.22 3.82
CA ILE A 230 6.77 14.04 4.41
C ILE A 230 7.92 13.62 3.49
N ALA A 231 9.13 13.64 4.03
CA ALA A 231 10.35 13.29 3.31
C ALA A 231 11.04 12.10 4.00
N LEU A 232 11.74 11.33 3.20
CA LEU A 232 12.60 10.23 3.63
C LEU A 232 14.01 10.47 3.14
N TYR A 233 14.99 9.89 3.82
CA TYR A 233 16.38 9.94 3.42
C TYR A 233 16.71 8.84 2.41
N ALA A 234 17.81 9.00 1.69
CA ALA A 234 18.26 8.03 0.69
C ALA A 234 18.67 6.68 1.30
N ASP A 235 19.07 6.67 2.56
CA ASP A 235 19.45 5.51 3.36
C ASP A 235 18.26 4.86 4.09
N ASP A 236 17.07 5.51 4.08
CA ASP A 236 15.83 4.87 4.54
C ASP A 236 15.45 3.71 3.60
N LEU A 237 14.75 2.74 4.14
CA LEU A 237 14.38 1.56 3.36
C LEU A 237 13.16 1.82 2.47
N ALA A 238 13.14 1.23 1.29
CA ALA A 238 12.03 1.38 0.34
C ALA A 238 10.67 0.98 0.94
N TYR A 239 10.66 0.09 1.92
CA TYR A 239 9.43 -0.28 2.62
C TYR A 239 8.86 0.86 3.48
N GLU A 240 9.71 1.70 4.06
CA GLU A 240 9.24 2.82 4.89
C GLU A 240 8.49 3.82 4.03
N ALA A 241 8.99 4.05 2.81
CA ALA A 241 8.25 4.82 1.81
C ALA A 241 6.90 4.20 1.48
N ALA A 242 6.86 2.88 1.23
CA ALA A 242 5.62 2.17 0.92
C ALA A 242 4.62 2.24 2.09
N LEU A 243 5.10 2.15 3.32
CA LEU A 243 4.28 2.25 4.52
C LEU A 243 3.67 3.65 4.68
N ILE A 244 4.48 4.69 4.48
CA ILE A 244 4.03 6.09 4.55
C ILE A 244 3.01 6.37 3.42
N MET A 245 3.28 5.91 2.20
CA MET A 245 2.36 6.05 1.07
C MET A 245 1.01 5.37 1.36
N ALA A 246 1.02 4.16 1.91
CA ALA A 246 -0.19 3.45 2.29
C ALA A 246 -0.96 4.16 3.42
N LYS A 247 -0.25 4.63 4.44
CA LYS A 247 -0.84 5.31 5.61
C LYS A 247 -1.54 6.62 5.24
N HIS A 248 -0.95 7.38 4.32
CA HIS A 248 -1.44 8.71 3.93
C HIS A 248 -2.21 8.72 2.61
N GLY A 249 -2.37 7.57 1.96
CA GLY A 249 -3.05 7.47 0.67
C GLY A 249 -2.29 8.13 -0.49
N PHE A 250 -0.98 8.27 -0.37
CA PHE A 250 -0.12 8.79 -1.43
C PHE A 250 0.05 7.72 -2.53
N ARG A 251 0.30 8.21 -3.76
CA ARG A 251 0.58 7.36 -4.92
C ARG A 251 1.91 7.76 -5.55
#